data_26f0ffb3e99b80df376ecf751f5ebcd6
#
_entry.id   26f0ffb3e99b80df376ecf751f5ebcd6
#
_cell.length_a   1.000
_cell.length_b   1.000
_cell.length_c   1.000
_cell.angle_alpha   90.00
_cell.angle_beta   90.00
_cell.angle_gamma   90.00
#
_symmetry.space_group_name_H-M   'P 1'
#
loop_
_entity.id
_entity.type
_entity.pdbx_description
1 polymer ?
#
loop_
_entity_poly.entity_id
_entity_poly.type
_entity_poly.pdbx_seq_one_letter_code
_entity_poly.pdbx_strand_id
1 'polypeptide(L)'
;TVIVPLSARAALRAIDTLCERLGRAIPVMVSGTLADASGRTLSGQTVEAFYASVAHARPLSVGLNCAYGAKQLLPYLERLAAVAETRISTPPNAGLPNIMGGYDETPAMFAADCAEYMRRGLVDIIGGCCGTTPEHIFELAKIAGDYAPRRLPAPRHITVLSGLEPLRIVPEANFVNIGERTNVAGSA
;
A
#
# COMPACT_ATOMS: atom_id res chain seq x y z
N THR A 1 4.35 4.62 -8.03
CA THR A 1 4.37 3.17 -7.75
C THR A 1 5.76 2.72 -7.41
N VAL A 2 5.89 1.90 -6.40
CA VAL A 2 7.17 1.41 -5.88
C VAL A 2 7.18 -0.10 -5.89
N ILE A 3 8.23 -0.67 -6.46
CA ILE A 3 8.47 -2.12 -6.50
C ILE A 3 9.46 -2.51 -5.39
N VAL A 4 10.42 -1.62 -5.09
CA VAL A 4 11.46 -1.83 -4.06
C VAL A 4 11.35 -0.74 -3.00
N PRO A 5 11.12 -1.08 -1.72
CA PRO A 5 10.96 -0.10 -0.63
C PRO A 5 12.16 0.84 -0.43
N LEU A 6 13.38 0.42 -0.76
CA LEU A 6 14.55 1.29 -0.69
C LEU A 6 14.42 2.49 -1.64
N SER A 7 13.93 2.27 -2.86
CA SER A 7 13.67 3.35 -3.82
C SER A 7 12.58 4.31 -3.32
N ALA A 8 11.55 3.78 -2.64
CA ALA A 8 10.53 4.61 -2.00
C ALA A 8 11.13 5.52 -0.93
N ARG A 9 11.97 4.98 -0.06
CA ARG A 9 12.63 5.74 1.01
C ARG A 9 13.54 6.82 0.46
N ALA A 10 14.30 6.53 -0.59
CA ALA A 10 15.14 7.52 -1.28
C ALA A 10 14.31 8.66 -1.88
N ALA A 11 13.20 8.33 -2.55
CA ALA A 11 12.29 9.33 -3.11
C ALA A 11 11.61 10.17 -2.00
N LEU A 12 11.16 9.55 -0.92
CA LEU A 12 10.57 10.24 0.22
C LEU A 12 11.57 11.22 0.86
N ARG A 13 12.84 10.82 1.02
CA ARG A 13 13.89 11.70 1.53
C ARG A 13 14.15 12.90 0.60
N ALA A 14 14.15 12.67 -0.72
CA ALA A 14 14.31 13.75 -1.71
C ALA A 14 13.13 14.75 -1.65
N ILE A 15 11.89 14.24 -1.51
CA ILE A 15 10.68 15.06 -1.36
C ILE A 15 10.75 15.87 -0.05
N ASP A 16 11.16 15.27 1.05
CA ASP A 16 11.31 15.93 2.34
C ASP A 16 12.29 17.11 2.25
N THR A 17 13.47 16.89 1.65
CA THR A 17 14.45 17.96 1.36
C THR A 17 13.86 19.06 0.47
N LEU A 18 13.04 18.70 -0.51
CA LEU A 18 12.36 19.68 -1.36
C LEU A 18 11.34 20.49 -0.57
N CYS A 19 10.55 19.86 0.30
CA CYS A 19 9.59 20.51 1.16
C CYS A 19 10.27 21.52 2.10
N GLU A 20 11.41 21.17 2.69
CA GLU A 20 12.24 22.07 3.50
C GLU A 20 12.64 23.32 2.71
N ARG A 21 13.13 23.14 1.45
CA ARG A 21 13.54 24.25 0.57
C ARG A 21 12.37 25.14 0.15
N LEU A 22 11.20 24.56 -0.07
CA LEU A 22 10.00 25.28 -0.49
C LEU A 22 9.25 25.95 0.68
N GLY A 23 9.57 25.60 1.92
CA GLY A 23 8.86 26.04 3.11
C GLY A 23 7.41 25.57 3.19
N ARG A 24 7.06 24.48 2.48
CA ARG A 24 5.71 23.91 2.46
C ARG A 24 5.73 22.40 2.27
N ALA A 25 4.77 21.71 2.89
CA ALA A 25 4.56 20.29 2.67
C ALA A 25 3.89 20.02 1.31
N ILE A 26 4.33 18.97 0.66
CA ILE A 26 3.73 18.42 -0.57
C ILE A 26 3.04 17.11 -0.18
N PRO A 27 1.72 16.94 -0.44
CA PRO A 27 1.04 15.68 -0.20
C PRO A 27 1.67 14.55 -1.04
N VAL A 28 1.98 13.44 -0.40
CA VAL A 28 2.62 12.28 -1.04
C VAL A 28 1.70 11.08 -0.95
N MET A 29 1.45 10.43 -2.06
CA MET A 29 0.79 9.14 -2.14
C MET A 29 1.83 8.05 -2.44
N VAL A 30 1.89 7.01 -1.63
CA VAL A 30 2.82 5.89 -1.82
C VAL A 30 2.03 4.65 -2.22
N SER A 31 2.37 4.04 -3.35
CA SER A 31 1.71 2.83 -3.82
C SER A 31 2.74 1.75 -4.11
N GLY A 32 2.58 0.58 -3.50
CA GLY A 32 3.41 -0.60 -3.68
C GLY A 32 2.81 -1.59 -4.65
N THR A 33 3.67 -2.37 -5.31
CA THR A 33 3.26 -3.48 -6.18
C THR A 33 3.76 -4.78 -5.58
N LEU A 34 2.88 -5.78 -5.52
CA LEU A 34 3.21 -7.14 -5.10
C LEU A 34 3.89 -7.88 -6.26
N ALA A 35 4.88 -8.72 -5.94
CA ALA A 35 5.65 -9.43 -6.96
C ALA A 35 4.99 -10.75 -7.39
N ASP A 36 4.32 -11.40 -6.45
CA ASP A 36 3.74 -12.73 -6.66
C ASP A 36 2.59 -13.02 -5.67
N ALA A 37 2.01 -14.21 -5.82
CA ALA A 37 0.89 -14.69 -4.98
C ALA A 37 1.25 -14.92 -3.51
N SER A 38 2.51 -14.76 -3.10
CA SER A 38 2.88 -14.75 -1.67
C SER A 38 2.48 -13.44 -0.97
N GLY A 39 2.11 -12.42 -1.75
CA GLY A 39 1.74 -11.09 -1.24
C GLY A 39 2.94 -10.29 -0.75
N ARG A 40 4.11 -10.55 -1.32
CA ARG A 40 5.34 -9.84 -1.00
C ARG A 40 5.75 -8.89 -2.11
N THR A 41 6.44 -7.82 -1.73
CA THR A 41 7.11 -6.94 -2.69
C THR A 41 8.30 -7.67 -3.35
N LEU A 42 8.86 -7.12 -4.42
CA LEU A 42 10.03 -7.71 -5.09
C LEU A 42 11.23 -7.90 -4.16
N SER A 43 11.36 -7.10 -3.12
CA SER A 43 12.40 -7.25 -2.09
C SER A 43 12.02 -8.21 -0.95
N GLY A 44 10.92 -8.94 -1.08
CA GLY A 44 10.47 -9.98 -0.14
C GLY A 44 9.70 -9.46 1.07
N GLN A 45 9.41 -8.15 1.16
CA GLN A 45 8.65 -7.59 2.28
C GLN A 45 7.17 -7.93 2.21
N THR A 46 6.58 -8.22 3.35
CA THR A 46 5.12 -8.28 3.49
C THR A 46 4.49 -6.90 3.35
N VAL A 47 3.18 -6.85 3.14
CA VAL A 47 2.41 -5.59 3.04
C VAL A 47 2.59 -4.73 4.29
N GLU A 48 2.57 -5.35 5.46
CA GLU A 48 2.75 -4.67 6.75
C GLU A 48 4.18 -4.12 6.92
N ALA A 49 5.20 -4.88 6.48
CA ALA A 49 6.59 -4.42 6.50
C ALA A 49 6.82 -3.29 5.48
N PHE A 50 6.21 -3.38 4.30
CA PHE A 50 6.20 -2.29 3.33
C PHE A 50 5.61 -1.02 3.94
N TYR A 51 4.41 -1.10 4.56
CA TYR A 51 3.82 0.04 5.23
C TYR A 51 4.75 0.62 6.30
N ALA A 52 5.28 -0.21 7.19
CA ALA A 52 6.18 0.23 8.26
C ALA A 52 7.43 0.95 7.70
N SER A 53 7.92 0.56 6.52
CA SER A 53 9.09 1.19 5.89
C SER A 53 8.85 2.60 5.38
N VAL A 54 7.60 3.00 5.12
CA VAL A 54 7.22 4.31 4.56
C VAL A 54 6.37 5.17 5.50
N ALA A 55 5.84 4.59 6.57
CA ALA A 55 4.93 5.27 7.50
C ALA A 55 5.55 6.51 8.16
N HIS A 56 6.88 6.51 8.38
CA HIS A 56 7.61 7.64 8.98
C HIS A 56 7.45 8.95 8.19
N ALA A 57 7.23 8.87 6.87
CA ALA A 57 7.02 10.03 6.01
C ALA A 57 5.60 10.59 6.09
N ARG A 58 4.71 9.98 6.87
CA ARG A 58 3.30 10.38 7.02
C ARG A 58 2.62 10.69 5.68
N PRO A 59 2.61 9.74 4.73
CA PRO A 59 2.03 9.98 3.41
C PRO A 59 0.53 10.27 3.52
N LEU A 60 -0.01 11.02 2.55
CA LEU A 60 -1.45 11.25 2.42
C LEU A 60 -2.20 9.94 2.28
N SER A 61 -1.67 9.03 1.49
CA SER A 61 -2.16 7.66 1.37
C SER A 61 -1.02 6.68 1.15
N VAL A 62 -1.24 5.45 1.59
CA VAL A 62 -0.47 4.27 1.23
C VAL A 62 -1.39 3.32 0.47
N GLY A 63 -0.86 2.52 -0.43
CA GLY A 63 -1.72 1.62 -1.18
C GLY A 63 -1.01 0.50 -1.91
N LEU A 64 -1.81 -0.30 -2.58
CA LEU A 64 -1.37 -1.38 -3.46
C LEU A 64 -1.97 -1.18 -4.83
N ASN A 65 -1.18 -1.37 -5.87
CA ASN A 65 -1.66 -1.27 -7.24
C ASN A 65 -1.07 -2.36 -8.12
N CYS A 66 -1.71 -2.58 -9.26
CA CYS A 66 -1.22 -3.49 -10.28
C CYS A 66 -1.07 -4.94 -9.78
N ALA A 67 -0.34 -5.78 -10.51
CA ALA A 67 -0.12 -7.20 -10.28
C ALA A 67 -1.40 -8.07 -10.35
N TYR A 68 -2.49 -7.63 -9.75
CA TYR A 68 -3.72 -8.39 -9.57
C TYR A 68 -4.97 -7.60 -9.93
N GLY A 69 -6.04 -8.32 -10.27
CA GLY A 69 -7.41 -7.82 -10.27
C GLY A 69 -7.94 -7.61 -8.85
N ALA A 70 -9.13 -7.01 -8.78
CA ALA A 70 -9.70 -6.62 -7.51
C ALA A 70 -9.89 -7.79 -6.53
N LYS A 71 -10.38 -8.93 -6.98
CA LYS A 71 -10.58 -10.11 -6.11
C LYS A 71 -9.30 -10.61 -5.47
N GLN A 72 -8.23 -10.72 -6.27
CA GLN A 72 -6.96 -11.26 -5.79
C GLN A 72 -6.24 -10.28 -4.86
N LEU A 73 -6.47 -8.97 -5.03
CA LEU A 73 -5.83 -7.94 -4.21
C LEU A 73 -6.50 -7.78 -2.83
N LEU A 74 -7.75 -8.20 -2.68
CA LEU A 74 -8.57 -8.04 -1.47
C LEU A 74 -7.87 -8.50 -0.17
N PRO A 75 -7.32 -9.71 -0.06
CA PRO A 75 -6.70 -10.17 1.19
C PRO A 75 -5.49 -9.34 1.61
N TYR A 76 -4.77 -8.77 0.66
CA TYR A 76 -3.63 -7.90 0.96
C TYR A 76 -4.05 -6.50 1.38
N LEU A 77 -5.18 -6.01 0.85
CA LEU A 77 -5.79 -4.77 1.32
C LEU A 77 -6.34 -4.90 2.74
N GLU A 78 -6.92 -6.02 3.10
CA GLU A 78 -7.34 -6.29 4.48
C GLU A 78 -6.15 -6.23 5.46
N ARG A 79 -5.03 -6.85 5.09
CA ARG A 79 -3.79 -6.81 5.86
C ARG A 79 -3.25 -5.38 5.98
N LEU A 80 -3.24 -4.62 4.88
CA LEU A 80 -2.82 -3.23 4.88
C LEU A 80 -3.74 -2.38 5.77
N ALA A 81 -5.07 -2.55 5.63
CA ALA A 81 -6.06 -1.81 6.40
C ALA A 81 -5.96 -2.07 7.90
N ALA A 82 -5.54 -3.27 8.30
CA ALA A 82 -5.32 -3.63 9.69
C ALA A 82 -4.15 -2.89 10.36
N VAL A 83 -3.19 -2.37 9.58
CA VAL A 83 -1.98 -1.71 10.11
C VAL A 83 -1.84 -0.24 9.72
N ALA A 84 -2.44 0.19 8.61
CA ALA A 84 -2.27 1.54 8.09
C ALA A 84 -3.06 2.58 8.90
N GLU A 85 -2.37 3.59 9.40
CA GLU A 85 -2.92 4.76 10.10
C GLU A 85 -3.13 5.95 9.16
N THR A 86 -2.82 5.78 7.88
CA THR A 86 -3.04 6.73 6.79
C THR A 86 -4.21 6.29 5.91
N ARG A 87 -4.65 7.14 4.99
CA ARG A 87 -5.61 6.75 3.96
C ARG A 87 -5.06 5.63 3.10
N ILE A 88 -5.94 4.80 2.56
CA ILE A 88 -5.57 3.71 1.68
C ILE A 88 -6.06 4.00 0.27
N SER A 89 -5.14 3.87 -0.70
CA SER A 89 -5.44 3.99 -2.13
C SER A 89 -5.21 2.65 -2.84
N THR A 90 -6.11 2.28 -3.75
CA THR A 90 -5.94 1.06 -4.54
C THR A 90 -6.48 1.21 -5.96
N PRO A 91 -5.61 1.17 -6.97
CA PRO A 91 -5.96 0.96 -8.37
C PRO A 91 -5.61 -0.47 -8.81
N PRO A 92 -6.54 -1.44 -8.72
CA PRO A 92 -6.31 -2.79 -9.24
C PRO A 92 -6.32 -2.81 -10.77
N ASN A 93 -5.87 -3.93 -11.35
CA ASN A 93 -6.03 -4.21 -12.78
C ASN A 93 -7.47 -4.61 -13.09
N ALA A 94 -7.88 -4.51 -14.36
CA ALA A 94 -9.13 -5.08 -14.86
C ALA A 94 -9.01 -6.62 -15.01
N GLY A 95 -8.86 -7.31 -13.88
CA GLY A 95 -8.57 -8.73 -13.81
C GLY A 95 -7.09 -9.07 -14.01
N LEU A 96 -6.84 -10.30 -14.48
CA LEU A 96 -5.52 -10.76 -14.89
C LEU A 96 -5.39 -10.72 -16.42
N PRO A 97 -4.16 -10.50 -16.93
CA PRO A 97 -3.96 -10.55 -18.37
C PRO A 97 -4.25 -11.96 -18.92
N ASN A 98 -4.94 -12.02 -20.04
CA ASN A 98 -5.18 -13.26 -20.78
C ASN A 98 -3.92 -13.69 -21.56
N ILE A 99 -3.98 -14.85 -22.24
CA ILE A 99 -2.86 -15.41 -23.01
C ILE A 99 -2.36 -14.50 -24.15
N MET A 100 -3.18 -13.56 -24.60
CA MET A 100 -2.84 -12.57 -25.63
C MET A 100 -2.35 -11.24 -25.01
N GLY A 101 -2.23 -11.17 -23.69
CA GLY A 101 -1.84 -9.96 -22.97
C GLY A 101 -2.95 -8.91 -22.80
N GLY A 102 -4.19 -9.21 -23.23
CA GLY A 102 -5.36 -8.38 -23.03
C GLY A 102 -6.00 -8.59 -21.65
N TYR A 103 -7.03 -7.79 -21.35
CA TYR A 103 -7.82 -7.88 -20.12
C TYR A 103 -9.28 -8.06 -20.46
N ASP A 104 -9.92 -9.06 -19.85
CA ASP A 104 -11.28 -9.49 -20.23
C ASP A 104 -12.35 -9.04 -19.21
N GLU A 105 -11.94 -8.46 -18.08
CA GLU A 105 -12.88 -7.97 -17.08
C GLU A 105 -13.62 -6.74 -17.62
N THR A 106 -14.95 -6.82 -17.65
CA THR A 106 -15.79 -5.72 -18.12
C THR A 106 -15.88 -4.59 -17.09
N PRO A 107 -16.22 -3.35 -17.48
CA PRO A 107 -16.43 -2.24 -16.54
C PRO A 107 -17.39 -2.56 -15.39
N ALA A 108 -18.49 -3.25 -15.67
CA ALA A 108 -19.47 -3.63 -14.66
C ALA A 108 -18.92 -4.69 -13.68
N MET A 109 -18.16 -5.67 -14.17
CA MET A 109 -17.50 -6.67 -13.33
C MET A 109 -16.45 -6.00 -12.42
N PHE A 110 -15.61 -5.16 -13.01
CA PHE A 110 -14.59 -4.40 -12.27
C PHE A 110 -15.19 -3.57 -11.15
N ALA A 111 -16.26 -2.80 -11.43
CA ALA A 111 -16.94 -2.00 -10.44
C ALA A 111 -17.56 -2.86 -9.32
N ALA A 112 -18.18 -3.99 -9.66
CA ALA A 112 -18.75 -4.92 -8.68
C ALA A 112 -17.67 -5.53 -7.76
N ASP A 113 -16.52 -5.90 -8.30
CA ASP A 113 -15.41 -6.44 -7.53
C ASP A 113 -14.77 -5.38 -6.62
N CYS A 114 -14.61 -4.16 -7.11
CA CYS A 114 -14.14 -3.02 -6.34
C CYS A 114 -15.12 -2.58 -5.23
N ALA A 115 -16.42 -2.78 -5.42
CA ALA A 115 -17.45 -2.48 -4.42
C ALA A 115 -17.19 -3.21 -3.09
N GLU A 116 -16.59 -4.40 -3.14
CA GLU A 116 -16.27 -5.17 -1.93
C GLU A 116 -15.27 -4.44 -1.04
N TYR A 117 -14.29 -3.72 -1.61
CA TYR A 117 -13.35 -2.90 -0.83
C TYR A 117 -14.05 -1.77 -0.08
N MET A 118 -14.98 -1.10 -0.77
CA MET A 118 -15.75 0.00 -0.21
C MET A 118 -16.73 -0.48 0.83
N ARG A 119 -17.44 -1.59 0.56
CA ARG A 119 -18.40 -2.21 1.49
C ARG A 119 -17.74 -2.62 2.81
N ARG A 120 -16.50 -3.10 2.76
CA ARG A 120 -15.71 -3.47 3.95
C ARG A 120 -15.00 -2.27 4.58
N GLY A 121 -15.08 -1.09 4.01
CA GLY A 121 -14.39 0.10 4.52
C GLY A 121 -12.88 -0.03 4.53
N LEU A 122 -12.29 -0.62 3.48
CA LEU A 122 -10.85 -0.88 3.37
C LEU A 122 -10.08 0.25 2.69
N VAL A 123 -10.77 1.07 1.88
CA VAL A 123 -10.13 2.06 1.02
C VAL A 123 -10.75 3.45 1.18
N ASP A 124 -9.95 4.48 0.89
CA ASP A 124 -10.36 5.88 0.83
C ASP A 124 -10.30 6.42 -0.61
N ILE A 125 -9.40 5.87 -1.41
CA ILE A 125 -9.16 6.29 -2.79
C ILE A 125 -9.14 5.02 -3.63
N ILE A 126 -9.94 5.01 -4.68
CA ILE A 126 -10.04 3.87 -5.58
C ILE A 126 -9.89 4.33 -7.03
N GLY A 127 -9.33 3.49 -7.86
CA GLY A 127 -9.11 3.78 -9.27
C GLY A 127 -8.87 2.50 -10.05
N GLY A 128 -8.16 2.59 -11.16
CA GLY A 128 -7.79 1.47 -12.00
C GLY A 128 -6.34 1.52 -12.46
N CYS A 129 -5.77 0.38 -12.82
CA CYS A 129 -4.43 0.22 -13.36
C CYS A 129 -4.49 -0.48 -14.73
N CYS A 130 -3.70 -1.52 -14.96
CA CYS A 130 -3.62 -2.20 -16.25
C CYS A 130 -4.96 -2.74 -16.71
N GLY A 131 -5.28 -2.56 -17.98
CA GLY A 131 -6.52 -3.01 -18.59
C GLY A 131 -7.75 -2.14 -18.32
N THR A 132 -7.67 -1.18 -17.40
CA THR A 132 -8.81 -0.27 -17.15
C THR A 132 -8.91 0.82 -18.23
N THR A 133 -10.15 1.13 -18.61
CA THR A 133 -10.51 2.16 -19.57
C THR A 133 -11.35 3.25 -18.88
N PRO A 134 -11.65 4.38 -19.53
CA PRO A 134 -12.55 5.39 -18.97
C PRO A 134 -13.90 4.82 -18.54
N GLU A 135 -14.43 3.83 -19.24
CA GLU A 135 -15.70 3.17 -18.91
C GLU A 135 -15.62 2.41 -17.57
N HIS A 136 -14.49 1.78 -17.27
CA HIS A 136 -14.26 1.12 -15.97
C HIS A 136 -14.32 2.15 -14.84
N ILE A 137 -13.65 3.28 -15.01
CA ILE A 137 -13.65 4.35 -14.02
C ILE A 137 -15.05 5.00 -13.89
N PHE A 138 -15.78 5.12 -15.00
CA PHE A 138 -17.13 5.66 -14.99
C PHE A 138 -18.09 4.75 -14.19
N GLU A 139 -18.07 3.43 -14.42
CA GLU A 139 -18.90 2.49 -13.66
C GLU A 139 -18.50 2.49 -12.17
N LEU A 140 -17.20 2.53 -11.86
CA LEU A 140 -16.72 2.63 -10.49
C LEU A 140 -17.20 3.93 -9.81
N ALA A 141 -17.14 5.06 -10.50
CA ALA A 141 -17.54 6.35 -9.97
C ALA A 141 -19.05 6.41 -9.64
N LYS A 142 -19.88 5.74 -10.42
CA LYS A 142 -21.33 5.66 -10.17
C LYS A 142 -21.67 5.09 -8.80
N ILE A 143 -20.90 4.06 -8.37
CA ILE A 143 -21.16 3.35 -7.13
C ILE A 143 -20.38 3.91 -5.95
N ALA A 144 -19.28 4.62 -6.18
CA ALA A 144 -18.39 5.08 -5.11
C ALA A 144 -19.10 6.03 -4.12
N GLY A 145 -20.08 6.81 -4.57
CA GLY A 145 -20.84 7.73 -3.74
C GLY A 145 -21.74 7.05 -2.71
N ASP A 146 -22.05 5.77 -2.87
CA ASP A 146 -22.94 5.01 -1.99
C ASP A 146 -22.20 4.48 -0.75
N TYR A 147 -20.88 4.63 -0.70
CA TYR A 147 -20.05 4.08 0.36
C TYR A 147 -19.37 5.17 1.19
N ALA A 148 -19.35 4.99 2.49
CA ALA A 148 -18.57 5.84 3.37
C ALA A 148 -17.07 5.57 3.22
N PRO A 149 -16.21 6.59 3.29
CA PRO A 149 -14.76 6.37 3.30
C PRO A 149 -14.34 5.57 4.54
N ARG A 150 -13.16 4.94 4.46
CA ARG A 150 -12.55 4.19 5.55
C ARG A 150 -12.42 5.08 6.80
N ARG A 151 -12.78 4.54 7.96
CA ARG A 151 -12.47 5.19 9.25
C ARG A 151 -10.99 5.00 9.57
N LEU A 152 -10.26 6.09 9.71
CA LEU A 152 -8.86 6.02 10.13
C LEU A 152 -8.78 5.51 11.57
N PRO A 153 -7.93 4.52 11.86
CA PRO A 153 -7.71 4.08 13.23
C PRO A 153 -7.02 5.17 14.06
N ALA A 154 -7.17 5.08 15.37
CA ALA A 154 -6.38 5.91 16.27
C ALA A 154 -4.87 5.57 16.12
N PRO A 155 -3.98 6.58 16.18
CA PRO A 155 -2.54 6.33 16.11
C PRO A 155 -2.07 5.37 17.20
N ARG A 156 -1.23 4.43 16.84
CA ARG A 156 -0.64 3.44 17.77
C ARG A 156 0.73 3.95 18.21
N HIS A 157 0.91 4.17 19.48
CA HIS A 157 2.19 4.59 20.05
C HIS A 157 3.09 3.39 20.34
N ILE A 158 3.44 2.62 19.30
CA ILE A 158 4.33 1.48 19.38
C ILE A 158 5.50 1.63 18.42
N THR A 159 6.65 1.12 18.79
CA THR A 159 7.80 1.04 17.88
C THR A 159 7.63 -0.15 16.94
N VAL A 160 7.72 0.12 15.65
CA VAL A 160 7.68 -0.92 14.60
C VAL A 160 8.95 -0.82 13.76
N LEU A 161 9.70 -1.91 13.69
CA LEU A 161 10.88 -2.02 12.83
C LEU A 161 10.52 -2.83 11.59
N SER A 162 10.94 -2.35 10.42
CA SER A 162 10.67 -2.99 9.15
C SER A 162 11.85 -3.83 8.68
N GLY A 163 11.65 -5.15 8.63
CA GLY A 163 12.49 -6.11 7.93
C GLY A 163 11.74 -6.69 6.72
N LEU A 164 11.85 -8.00 6.49
CA LEU A 164 10.96 -8.74 5.59
C LEU A 164 9.55 -8.85 6.21
N GLU A 165 9.51 -8.99 7.53
CA GLU A 165 8.33 -8.91 8.38
C GLU A 165 8.44 -7.70 9.32
N PRO A 166 7.33 -7.13 9.80
CA PRO A 166 7.37 -6.08 10.80
C PRO A 166 7.67 -6.67 12.20
N LEU A 167 8.66 -6.13 12.88
CA LEU A 167 8.87 -6.39 14.30
C LEU A 167 8.17 -5.29 15.12
N ARG A 168 7.18 -5.66 15.90
CA ARG A 168 6.46 -4.75 16.81
C ARG A 168 7.01 -4.90 18.21
N ILE A 169 7.47 -3.79 18.79
CA ILE A 169 7.93 -3.75 20.18
C ILE A 169 6.74 -3.32 21.03
N VAL A 170 6.12 -4.28 21.68
CA VAL A 170 4.95 -4.10 22.54
C VAL A 170 5.25 -4.66 23.93
N PRO A 171 4.54 -4.26 24.99
CA PRO A 171 4.79 -4.75 26.36
C PRO A 171 4.76 -6.27 26.46
N GLU A 172 3.91 -6.94 25.66
CA GLU A 172 3.72 -8.39 25.65
C GLU A 172 4.84 -9.14 24.92
N ALA A 173 5.71 -8.44 24.18
CA ALA A 173 6.79 -9.06 23.40
C ALA A 173 7.98 -9.52 24.24
N ASN A 174 7.95 -9.33 25.57
CA ASN A 174 9.06 -9.59 26.48
C ASN A 174 10.33 -8.78 26.10
N PHE A 175 11.50 -9.34 26.38
CA PHE A 175 12.77 -8.70 26.05
C PHE A 175 13.08 -8.86 24.55
N VAL A 176 13.28 -7.72 23.87
CA VAL A 176 13.66 -7.67 22.44
C VAL A 176 15.14 -7.31 22.33
N ASN A 177 15.96 -8.23 21.86
CA ASN A 177 17.37 -7.99 21.60
C ASN A 177 17.57 -7.53 20.16
N ILE A 178 18.15 -6.35 19.95
CA ILE A 178 18.43 -5.79 18.64
C ILE A 178 19.95 -5.70 18.48
N GLY A 179 20.49 -6.52 17.56
CA GLY A 179 21.91 -6.46 17.20
C GLY A 179 22.21 -5.24 16.35
N GLU A 180 23.13 -4.39 16.80
CA GLU A 180 23.65 -3.28 16.02
C GLU A 180 24.59 -3.81 14.91
N ARG A 181 24.37 -3.39 13.65
CA ARG A 181 25.14 -3.81 12.47
C ARG A 181 25.74 -2.66 11.67
N THR A 182 25.64 -1.46 12.18
CA THR A 182 26.16 -0.26 11.50
C THR A 182 27.59 0.07 11.90
N ASN A 183 28.11 -0.60 12.92
CA ASN A 183 29.48 -0.42 13.39
C ASN A 183 30.46 -1.27 12.57
N VAL A 184 31.06 -0.64 11.56
CA VAL A 184 32.04 -1.30 10.66
C VAL A 184 33.34 -1.66 11.37
N ALA A 185 33.71 -0.97 12.45
CA ALA A 185 34.96 -1.18 13.18
C ALA A 185 34.89 -2.22 14.30
N GLY A 186 33.71 -2.60 14.74
CA GLY A 186 33.50 -3.48 15.89
C GLY A 186 32.86 -4.84 15.56
N SER A 187 32.45 -5.08 14.31
CA SER A 187 31.88 -6.36 13.89
C SER A 187 32.90 -7.20 13.16
N ALA A 188 33.84 -7.76 13.90
CA ALA A 188 34.74 -8.82 13.41
C ALA A 188 34.06 -10.17 13.56
#